data_9aaa8709a4d693bddbfce44ff86192dd
#
_entry.id   9aaa8709a4d693bddbfce44ff86192dd
#
_cell.length_a   1.000
_cell.length_b   1.000
_cell.length_c   1.000
_cell.angle_alpha   90.00
_cell.angle_beta   90.00
_cell.angle_gamma   90.00
#
_symmetry.space_group_name_H-M   'P 1'
#
loop_
_entity.id
_entity.type
_entity.pdbx_description
1 polymer ?
#
loop_
_entity_poly.entity_id
_entity_poly.type
_entity_poly.pdbx_seq_one_letter_code
_entity_poly.pdbx_strand_id
1 'polypeptide(L)'
;VREAIAILRADGLVEARKGAGVFALQVQHEKDEPFKDLTTERISSVIELLELRTVFEVESAGLAASRRSATQIEAILDAHKLIGACLAEGKSTRDADFDLHFKIAEATQNRRFPEFLRLIRSGIIPRGELQGAEPGARPRDYNLHLQEEHGRIVDAIIEGDAEGAREQ
;
A
#
# COMPACT_ATOMS: atom_id res chain seq x y z
N VAL A 1 -41.86 13.21 14.93
CA VAL A 1 -41.16 12.14 15.66
C VAL A 1 -41.45 10.77 15.08
N ARG A 2 -42.76 10.35 14.94
CA ARG A 2 -43.14 9.02 14.45
C ARG A 2 -42.67 8.75 13.02
N GLU A 3 -42.77 9.75 12.15
CA GLU A 3 -42.35 9.66 10.76
C GLU A 3 -40.83 9.51 10.62
N ALA A 4 -40.05 10.29 11.42
CA ALA A 4 -38.59 10.17 11.45
C ALA A 4 -38.14 8.76 11.92
N ILE A 5 -38.81 8.19 12.91
CA ILE A 5 -38.56 6.81 13.37
C ILE A 5 -38.88 5.79 12.29
N ALA A 6 -39.94 6.00 11.52
CA ALA A 6 -40.27 5.10 10.39
C ALA A 6 -39.21 5.12 9.30
N ILE A 7 -38.68 6.28 8.95
CA ILE A 7 -37.60 6.43 7.99
C ILE A 7 -36.32 5.75 8.51
N LEU A 8 -35.91 6.08 9.73
CA LEU A 8 -34.72 5.46 10.33
C LEU A 8 -34.82 3.94 10.46
N ARG A 9 -36.03 3.43 10.67
CA ARG A 9 -36.28 1.98 10.69
C ARG A 9 -36.22 1.36 9.31
N ALA A 10 -36.76 2.03 8.27
CA ALA A 10 -36.64 1.59 6.89
C ALA A 10 -35.15 1.54 6.43
N ASP A 11 -34.35 2.47 6.92
CA ASP A 11 -32.90 2.54 6.67
C ASP A 11 -32.07 1.59 7.56
N GLY A 12 -32.73 0.77 8.41
CA GLY A 12 -32.02 -0.19 9.27
C GLY A 12 -31.20 0.44 10.40
N LEU A 13 -31.41 1.72 10.72
CA LEU A 13 -30.65 2.48 11.71
C LEU A 13 -31.20 2.32 13.12
N VAL A 14 -32.47 1.92 13.26
CA VAL A 14 -33.13 1.74 14.56
C VAL A 14 -34.03 0.50 14.58
N GLU A 15 -34.16 -0.11 15.76
CA GLU A 15 -35.08 -1.20 16.04
C GLU A 15 -36.10 -0.76 17.09
N ALA A 16 -37.41 -0.99 16.83
CA ALA A 16 -38.45 -0.75 17.79
C ALA A 16 -38.76 -2.04 18.56
N ARG A 17 -38.58 -2.04 19.87
CA ARG A 17 -38.90 -3.15 20.76
C ARG A 17 -40.18 -2.82 21.54
N LYS A 18 -41.20 -3.68 21.44
CA LYS A 18 -42.54 -3.48 22.05
C LYS A 18 -42.37 -3.32 23.58
N GLY A 19 -42.82 -2.19 24.10
CA GLY A 19 -42.76 -1.88 25.51
C GLY A 19 -41.40 -1.34 26.03
N ALA A 20 -40.34 -1.39 25.22
CA ALA A 20 -38.99 -0.99 25.63
C ALA A 20 -38.49 0.27 24.91
N GLY A 21 -39.12 0.68 23.81
CA GLY A 21 -38.74 1.89 23.08
C GLY A 21 -38.08 1.63 21.73
N VAL A 22 -37.37 2.63 21.23
CA VAL A 22 -36.62 2.58 19.96
C VAL A 22 -35.14 2.66 20.29
N PHE A 23 -34.39 1.71 19.80
CA PHE A 23 -32.94 1.58 20.02
C PHE A 23 -32.19 1.85 18.72
N ALA A 24 -31.15 2.65 18.78
CA ALA A 24 -30.21 2.78 17.69
C ALA A 24 -29.51 1.45 17.47
N LEU A 25 -29.53 0.96 16.24
CA LEU A 25 -28.71 -0.17 15.83
C LEU A 25 -27.30 0.35 15.57
N GLN A 26 -26.30 -0.36 16.05
CA GLN A 26 -24.97 -0.17 15.55
C GLN A 26 -25.01 -0.63 14.10
N VAL A 27 -25.06 0.33 13.17
CA VAL A 27 -24.84 0.03 11.77
C VAL A 27 -23.42 -0.47 11.71
N GLN A 28 -23.26 -1.79 11.70
CA GLN A 28 -22.09 -2.35 11.07
C GLN A 28 -22.24 -1.94 9.60
N HIS A 29 -21.66 -0.79 9.25
CA HIS A 29 -21.23 -0.64 7.90
C HIS A 29 -20.33 -1.88 7.73
N GLU A 30 -20.81 -2.91 7.04
CA GLU A 30 -19.89 -3.68 6.22
C GLU A 30 -19.21 -2.58 5.42
N LYS A 31 -18.05 -2.18 5.90
CA LYS A 31 -17.17 -1.36 5.10
C LYS A 31 -17.01 -2.24 3.87
N ASP A 32 -17.57 -1.79 2.75
CA ASP A 32 -17.10 -2.24 1.45
C ASP A 32 -15.62 -1.83 1.43
N GLU A 33 -14.82 -2.64 2.11
CA GLU A 33 -13.38 -2.47 2.08
C GLU A 33 -12.99 -2.87 0.66
N PRO A 34 -12.56 -1.90 -0.15
CA PRO A 34 -12.07 -2.21 -1.47
C PRO A 34 -11.02 -3.32 -1.32
N PHE A 35 -11.07 -4.30 -2.19
CA PHE A 35 -10.14 -5.45 -2.16
C PHE A 35 -10.35 -6.48 -1.03
N LYS A 36 -11.49 -6.49 -0.34
CA LYS A 36 -11.83 -7.49 0.69
C LYS A 36 -11.78 -8.94 0.17
N ASP A 37 -12.04 -9.13 -1.12
CA ASP A 37 -12.05 -10.44 -1.80
C ASP A 37 -10.68 -10.85 -2.38
N LEU A 38 -9.63 -10.06 -2.14
CA LEU A 38 -8.27 -10.45 -2.50
C LEU A 38 -7.83 -11.61 -1.59
N THR A 39 -8.22 -12.81 -1.95
CA THR A 39 -7.72 -14.01 -1.31
C THR A 39 -6.36 -14.33 -1.93
N THR A 40 -5.35 -14.43 -1.07
CA THR A 40 -3.97 -14.82 -1.44
C THR A 40 -3.89 -16.22 -2.06
N GLU A 41 -4.96 -16.99 -1.99
CA GLU A 41 -5.08 -18.33 -2.54
C GLU A 41 -5.25 -18.37 -4.07
N ARG A 42 -5.56 -17.22 -4.69
CA ARG A 42 -5.70 -17.15 -6.15
C ARG A 42 -4.54 -16.38 -6.76
N ILE A 43 -3.72 -17.06 -7.53
CA ILE A 43 -2.62 -16.44 -8.30
C ILE A 43 -3.13 -15.29 -9.18
N SER A 44 -4.34 -15.40 -9.74
CA SER A 44 -4.97 -14.33 -10.52
C SER A 44 -5.14 -13.03 -9.72
N SER A 45 -5.62 -13.11 -8.47
CA SER A 45 -5.81 -11.93 -7.62
C SER A 45 -4.49 -11.22 -7.29
N VAL A 46 -3.41 -11.99 -7.18
CA VAL A 46 -2.07 -11.44 -6.98
C VAL A 46 -1.57 -10.71 -8.21
N ILE A 47 -1.77 -11.29 -9.40
CA ILE A 47 -1.38 -10.67 -10.68
C ILE A 47 -2.16 -9.36 -10.87
N GLU A 48 -3.48 -9.38 -10.70
CA GLU A 48 -4.34 -8.20 -10.81
C GLU A 48 -3.90 -7.07 -9.86
N LEU A 49 -3.52 -7.43 -8.62
CA LEU A 49 -3.02 -6.45 -7.66
C LEU A 49 -1.65 -5.91 -8.05
N LEU A 50 -0.75 -6.75 -8.56
CA LEU A 50 0.57 -6.32 -9.03
C LEU A 50 0.48 -5.41 -10.25
N GLU A 51 -0.42 -5.68 -11.20
CA GLU A 51 -0.69 -4.81 -12.34
C GLU A 51 -1.14 -3.42 -11.88
N LEU A 52 -2.12 -3.36 -10.96
CA LEU A 52 -2.61 -2.10 -10.41
C LEU A 52 -1.53 -1.37 -9.62
N ARG A 53 -0.76 -2.10 -8.81
CA ARG A 53 0.36 -1.56 -8.02
C ARG A 53 1.41 -0.93 -8.93
N THR A 54 1.79 -1.61 -10.02
CA THR A 54 2.79 -1.10 -10.96
C THR A 54 2.40 0.25 -11.53
N VAL A 55 1.16 0.40 -12.03
CA VAL A 55 0.66 1.67 -12.56
C VAL A 55 0.75 2.78 -11.51
N PHE A 56 0.40 2.44 -10.27
CA PHE A 56 0.36 3.38 -9.16
C PHE A 56 1.76 3.81 -8.70
N GLU A 57 2.69 2.87 -8.62
CA GLU A 57 4.06 3.14 -8.17
C GLU A 57 4.89 3.87 -9.21
N VAL A 58 4.73 3.54 -10.49
CA VAL A 58 5.35 4.27 -11.60
C VAL A 58 4.94 5.74 -11.58
N GLU A 59 3.65 6.04 -11.46
CA GLU A 59 3.20 7.43 -11.39
C GLU A 59 3.60 8.11 -10.09
N SER A 60 3.65 7.36 -8.97
CA SER A 60 4.16 7.89 -7.69
C SER A 60 5.60 8.37 -7.81
N ALA A 61 6.48 7.61 -8.47
CA ALA A 61 7.88 7.96 -8.66
C ALA A 61 8.03 9.25 -9.48
N GLY A 62 7.34 9.36 -10.61
CA GLY A 62 7.36 10.57 -11.45
C GLY A 62 6.81 11.81 -10.75
N LEU A 63 5.71 11.67 -9.99
CA LEU A 63 5.15 12.78 -9.21
C LEU A 63 6.06 13.16 -8.04
N ALA A 64 6.66 12.19 -7.36
CA ALA A 64 7.63 12.43 -6.30
C ALA A 64 8.83 13.21 -6.83
N ALA A 65 9.41 12.80 -7.97
CA ALA A 65 10.50 13.51 -8.63
C ALA A 65 10.19 14.99 -8.90
N SER A 66 8.93 15.30 -9.24
CA SER A 66 8.51 16.67 -9.52
C SER A 66 8.14 17.50 -8.29
N ARG A 67 7.76 16.87 -7.15
CA ARG A 67 7.07 17.54 -6.04
C ARG A 67 7.73 17.39 -4.68
N ARG A 68 8.69 16.47 -4.53
CA ARG A 68 9.33 16.18 -3.24
C ARG A 68 9.93 17.41 -2.59
N SER A 69 9.87 17.47 -1.26
CA SER A 69 10.64 18.40 -0.44
C SER A 69 12.00 17.82 -0.07
N ALA A 70 12.92 18.65 0.43
CA ALA A 70 14.20 18.18 0.94
C ALA A 70 14.05 17.14 2.06
N THR A 71 13.12 17.35 3.00
CA THR A 71 12.86 16.38 4.07
C THR A 71 12.32 15.05 3.56
N GLN A 72 11.54 15.07 2.48
CA GLN A 72 11.05 13.85 1.85
C GLN A 72 12.14 13.09 1.11
N ILE A 73 13.10 13.78 0.50
CA ILE A 73 14.31 13.16 -0.06
C ILE A 73 15.09 12.42 1.03
N GLU A 74 15.32 13.05 2.17
CA GLU A 74 16.00 12.42 3.32
C GLU A 74 15.26 11.16 3.77
N ALA A 75 13.92 11.21 3.92
CA ALA A 75 13.11 10.06 4.32
C ALA A 75 13.16 8.91 3.30
N ILE A 76 13.18 9.21 2.00
CA ILE A 76 13.32 8.22 0.92
C ILE A 76 14.72 7.56 0.97
N LEU A 77 15.76 8.37 1.14
CA LEU A 77 17.13 7.86 1.26
C LEU A 77 17.31 6.95 2.47
N ASP A 78 16.73 7.30 3.61
CA ASP A 78 16.81 6.49 4.82
C ASP A 78 16.05 5.17 4.69
N ALA A 79 14.87 5.19 4.06
CA ALA A 79 14.13 3.97 3.75
C ALA A 79 14.89 3.05 2.78
N HIS A 80 15.54 3.61 1.74
CA HIS A 80 16.37 2.84 0.82
C HIS A 80 17.60 2.22 1.52
N LYS A 81 18.29 2.97 2.38
CA LYS A 81 19.42 2.45 3.20
C LYS A 81 18.97 1.29 4.11
N LEU A 82 17.75 1.38 4.66
CA LEU A 82 17.23 0.34 5.54
C LEU A 82 17.06 -0.99 4.79
N ILE A 83 16.66 -0.99 3.53
CA ILE A 83 16.61 -2.20 2.69
C ILE A 83 18.01 -2.84 2.61
N GLY A 84 19.03 -2.03 2.29
CA GLY A 84 20.41 -2.50 2.24
C GLY A 84 20.91 -3.08 3.56
N ALA A 85 20.57 -2.46 4.69
CA ALA A 85 20.91 -2.96 6.03
C ALA A 85 20.23 -4.31 6.31
N CYS A 86 18.95 -4.46 5.98
CA CYS A 86 18.23 -5.73 6.11
C CYS A 86 18.89 -6.84 5.28
N LEU A 87 19.30 -6.54 4.05
CA LEU A 87 20.00 -7.50 3.17
C LEU A 87 21.34 -7.93 3.75
N ALA A 88 22.14 -6.97 4.27
CA ALA A 88 23.43 -7.25 4.87
C ALA A 88 23.33 -8.14 6.11
N GLU A 89 22.24 -7.99 6.87
CA GLU A 89 21.97 -8.77 8.08
C GLU A 89 21.21 -10.10 7.79
N GLY A 90 20.88 -10.40 6.54
CA GLY A 90 20.07 -11.58 6.17
C GLY A 90 18.62 -11.54 6.67
N LYS A 91 18.11 -10.35 6.99
CA LYS A 91 16.75 -10.13 7.43
C LYS A 91 15.77 -9.96 6.26
N SER A 92 14.49 -10.17 6.52
CA SER A 92 13.44 -9.87 5.55
C SER A 92 13.45 -8.37 5.19
N THR A 93 13.40 -8.07 3.90
CA THR A 93 13.31 -6.68 3.40
C THR A 93 11.88 -6.20 3.21
N ARG A 94 10.88 -7.06 3.44
CA ARG A 94 9.47 -6.79 3.12
C ARG A 94 8.94 -5.46 3.65
N ASP A 95 9.16 -5.21 4.94
CA ASP A 95 8.63 -4.00 5.57
C ASP A 95 9.44 -2.76 5.18
N ALA A 96 10.75 -2.90 4.98
CA ALA A 96 11.62 -1.82 4.50
C ALA A 96 11.30 -1.47 3.03
N ASP A 97 11.06 -2.45 2.18
CA ASP A 97 10.61 -2.29 0.79
C ASP A 97 9.27 -1.53 0.74
N PHE A 98 8.30 -1.98 1.51
CA PHE A 98 7.01 -1.27 1.61
C PHE A 98 7.19 0.17 2.10
N ASP A 99 8.05 0.43 3.08
CA ASP A 99 8.29 1.77 3.62
C ASP A 99 8.92 2.68 2.56
N LEU A 100 9.85 2.19 1.74
CA LEU A 100 10.41 2.95 0.62
C LEU A 100 9.32 3.41 -0.35
N HIS A 101 8.49 2.48 -0.86
CA HIS A 101 7.39 2.82 -1.76
C HIS A 101 6.38 3.78 -1.10
N PHE A 102 6.17 3.62 0.19
CA PHE A 102 5.30 4.50 0.97
C PHE A 102 5.87 5.92 1.08
N LYS A 103 7.18 6.09 1.33
CA LYS A 103 7.85 7.39 1.34
C LYS A 103 7.81 8.08 -0.03
N ILE A 104 7.97 7.32 -1.12
CA ILE A 104 7.80 7.83 -2.48
C ILE A 104 6.37 8.31 -2.70
N ALA A 105 5.38 7.54 -2.26
CA ALA A 105 3.97 7.93 -2.35
C ALA A 105 3.64 9.19 -1.53
N GLU A 106 4.22 9.36 -0.34
CA GLU A 106 4.10 10.60 0.45
C GLU A 106 4.70 11.81 -0.29
N ALA A 107 5.82 11.61 -1.01
CA ALA A 107 6.49 12.66 -1.77
C ALA A 107 5.71 13.14 -3.01
N THR A 108 4.67 12.41 -3.44
CA THR A 108 3.76 12.87 -4.50
C THR A 108 2.98 14.14 -4.16
N GLN A 109 2.93 14.55 -2.89
CA GLN A 109 2.09 15.64 -2.36
C GLN A 109 0.59 15.40 -2.58
N ASN A 110 0.20 14.16 -2.90
CA ASN A 110 -1.20 13.74 -3.03
C ASN A 110 -1.48 12.60 -2.04
N ARG A 111 -2.18 12.94 -0.97
CA ARG A 111 -2.50 12.01 0.13
C ARG A 111 -3.18 10.71 -0.30
N ARG A 112 -3.78 10.66 -1.49
CA ARG A 112 -4.47 9.45 -1.99
C ARG A 112 -3.49 8.34 -2.36
N PHE A 113 -2.27 8.68 -2.75
CA PHE A 113 -1.23 7.69 -3.05
C PHE A 113 -0.82 6.86 -1.82
N PRO A 114 -0.40 7.45 -0.69
CA PRO A 114 -0.10 6.66 0.50
C PRO A 114 -1.34 5.98 1.11
N GLU A 115 -2.54 6.56 1.00
CA GLU A 115 -3.79 5.91 1.42
C GLU A 115 -4.05 4.61 0.62
N PHE A 116 -3.87 4.65 -0.69
CA PHE A 116 -4.00 3.48 -1.55
C PHE A 116 -3.01 2.37 -1.20
N LEU A 117 -1.73 2.70 -1.02
CA LEU A 117 -0.72 1.71 -0.63
C LEU A 117 -1.04 1.05 0.72
N ARG A 118 -1.55 1.80 1.71
CA ARG A 118 -2.00 1.21 2.98
C ARG A 118 -3.15 0.24 2.77
N LEU A 119 -4.09 0.58 1.90
CA LEU A 119 -5.27 -0.22 1.62
C LEU A 119 -4.91 -1.58 1.03
N ILE A 120 -3.94 -1.61 0.11
CA ILE A 120 -3.52 -2.83 -0.58
C ILE A 120 -2.43 -3.62 0.18
N ARG A 121 -1.89 -3.07 1.27
CA ARG A 121 -0.77 -3.69 2.02
C ARG A 121 -1.06 -5.12 2.44
N SER A 122 -2.27 -5.41 2.89
CA SER A 122 -2.70 -6.75 3.34
C SER A 122 -2.77 -7.76 2.19
N GLY A 123 -3.05 -7.30 0.97
CA GLY A 123 -3.08 -8.11 -0.24
C GLY A 123 -1.72 -8.27 -0.93
N ILE A 124 -0.70 -7.52 -0.48
CA ILE A 124 0.66 -7.65 -1.00
C ILE A 124 1.30 -8.88 -0.38
N ILE A 125 1.18 -10.00 -1.06
CA ILE A 125 1.86 -11.23 -0.64
C ILE A 125 3.35 -11.08 -0.92
N PRO A 126 4.21 -11.52 0.01
CA PRO A 126 5.61 -11.69 -0.29
C PRO A 126 5.77 -12.65 -1.46
N ARG A 127 6.48 -12.22 -2.51
CA ARG A 127 6.81 -13.10 -3.65
C ARG A 127 7.41 -14.44 -3.22
N GLY A 128 8.04 -14.48 -2.04
CA GLY A 128 8.58 -15.70 -1.43
C GLY A 128 7.52 -16.74 -1.04
N GLU A 129 6.34 -16.32 -0.60
CA GLU A 129 5.25 -17.24 -0.26
C GLU A 129 4.65 -17.89 -1.52
N LEU A 130 4.61 -17.15 -2.64
CA LEU A 130 4.17 -17.69 -3.93
C LEU A 130 5.13 -18.74 -4.52
N GLN A 131 6.40 -18.68 -4.15
CA GLN A 131 7.43 -19.58 -4.67
C GLN A 131 7.68 -20.80 -3.79
N GLY A 132 6.97 -20.96 -2.67
CA GLY A 132 7.16 -22.06 -1.74
C GLY A 132 8.56 -22.11 -1.11
N ALA A 133 9.31 -21.00 -1.18
CA ALA A 133 10.64 -20.90 -0.62
C ALA A 133 10.57 -20.50 0.86
N GLU A 134 11.45 -21.07 1.66
CA GLU A 134 11.67 -20.68 3.06
C GLU A 134 11.88 -19.14 3.14
N PRO A 135 11.32 -18.46 4.17
CA PRO A 135 11.56 -17.03 4.37
C PRO A 135 13.07 -16.77 4.48
N GLY A 136 13.61 -16.04 3.50
CA GLY A 136 15.05 -15.71 3.44
C GLY A 136 15.84 -16.40 2.31
N ALA A 137 15.26 -17.36 1.59
CA ALA A 137 15.96 -18.14 0.56
C ALA A 137 15.95 -17.51 -0.85
N ARG A 138 15.85 -16.18 -0.98
CA ARG A 138 16.04 -15.55 -2.29
C ARG A 138 17.51 -15.63 -2.70
N PRO A 139 17.81 -15.93 -3.97
CA PRO A 139 19.18 -15.83 -4.47
C PRO A 139 19.76 -14.46 -4.13
N ARG A 140 20.97 -14.42 -3.60
CA ARG A 140 21.65 -13.18 -3.21
C ARG A 140 21.69 -12.18 -4.37
N ASP A 141 21.89 -12.68 -5.58
CA ASP A 141 21.96 -11.88 -6.80
C ASP A 141 20.62 -11.18 -7.11
N TYR A 142 19.49 -11.84 -6.85
CA TYR A 142 18.16 -11.23 -7.01
C TYR A 142 17.95 -10.02 -6.08
N ASN A 143 18.36 -10.16 -4.82
CA ASN A 143 18.23 -9.09 -3.86
C ASN A 143 19.13 -7.89 -4.17
N LEU A 144 20.35 -8.15 -4.68
CA LEU A 144 21.26 -7.10 -5.12
C LEU A 144 20.70 -6.35 -6.33
N HIS A 145 20.16 -7.09 -7.31
CA HIS A 145 19.53 -6.48 -8.48
C HIS A 145 18.33 -5.59 -8.11
N LEU A 146 17.47 -6.07 -7.22
CA LEU A 146 16.33 -5.28 -6.72
C LEU A 146 16.80 -3.99 -6.00
N GLN A 147 17.88 -4.08 -5.22
CA GLN A 147 18.45 -2.91 -4.54
C GLN A 147 19.01 -1.90 -5.55
N GLU A 148 19.62 -2.35 -6.64
CA GLU A 148 20.08 -1.49 -7.73
C GLU A 148 18.92 -0.82 -8.48
N GLU A 149 17.83 -1.54 -8.72
CA GLU A 149 16.60 -0.98 -9.32
C GLU A 149 16.02 0.12 -8.42
N HIS A 150 15.86 -0.13 -7.14
CA HIS A 150 15.41 0.88 -6.19
C HIS A 150 16.35 2.09 -6.16
N GLY A 151 17.68 1.85 -6.23
CA GLY A 151 18.68 2.92 -6.30
C GLY A 151 18.45 3.86 -7.47
N ARG A 152 18.22 3.32 -8.66
CA ARG A 152 17.96 4.13 -9.88
C ARG A 152 16.68 4.99 -9.75
N ILE A 153 15.62 4.42 -9.17
CA ILE A 153 14.37 5.17 -8.90
C ILE A 153 14.67 6.33 -7.93
N VAL A 154 15.38 6.06 -6.85
CA VAL A 154 15.73 7.06 -5.82
C VAL A 154 16.59 8.16 -6.42
N ASP A 155 17.59 7.83 -7.21
CA ASP A 155 18.47 8.80 -7.88
C ASP A 155 17.68 9.71 -8.83
N ALA A 156 16.80 9.15 -9.66
CA ALA A 156 15.94 9.94 -10.56
C ALA A 156 14.99 10.88 -9.77
N ILE A 157 14.46 10.42 -8.62
CA ILE A 157 13.66 11.27 -7.74
C ILE A 157 14.51 12.42 -7.18
N ILE A 158 15.72 12.16 -6.72
CA ILE A 158 16.62 13.19 -6.17
C ILE A 158 16.97 14.22 -7.24
N GLU A 159 17.27 13.79 -8.45
CA GLU A 159 17.61 14.65 -9.57
C GLU A 159 16.41 15.45 -10.09
N GLY A 160 15.18 15.01 -9.80
CA GLY A 160 13.97 15.65 -10.30
C GLY A 160 13.58 15.20 -11.71
N ASP A 161 14.17 14.10 -12.15
CA ASP A 161 13.88 13.48 -13.44
C ASP A 161 12.60 12.64 -13.34
N ALA A 162 11.48 13.26 -13.67
CA ALA A 162 10.17 12.62 -13.56
C ALA A 162 9.95 11.51 -14.61
N GLU A 163 10.52 11.64 -15.79
CA GLU A 163 10.42 10.60 -16.83
C GLU A 163 11.35 9.44 -16.51
N GLY A 164 12.61 9.71 -16.15
CA GLY A 164 13.54 8.68 -15.71
C GLY A 164 13.02 7.89 -14.50
N ALA A 165 12.35 8.57 -13.56
CA ALA A 165 11.75 7.90 -12.40
C ALA A 165 10.58 6.96 -12.77
N ARG A 166 9.85 7.23 -13.87
CA ARG A 166 8.78 6.34 -14.39
C ARG A 166 9.32 5.14 -15.14
N GLU A 167 10.49 5.27 -15.76
CA GLU A 167 11.07 4.25 -16.64
C GLU A 167 11.81 3.13 -15.87
N GLN A 168 12.19 3.38 -14.61
CA GLN A 168 12.90 2.41 -13.76
C GLN A 168 11.94 1.44 -13.07
#